data_5fd57a4939506716c795f47817f6bdc1
#
_entry.id   5fd57a4939506716c795f47817f6bdc1
#
_cell.length_a   1.000
_cell.length_b   1.000
_cell.length_c   1.000
_cell.angle_alpha   90.00
_cell.angle_beta   90.00
_cell.angle_gamma   90.00
#
_symmetry.space_group_name_H-M   'P 1'
#
loop_
_entity.id
_entity.type
_entity.pdbx_description
1 polymer ?
#
loop_
_entity_poly.entity_id
_entity_poly.type
_entity_poly.pdbx_seq_one_letter_code
_entity_poly.pdbx_strand_id
1 'polypeptide(L)'
;MAMEKDLLLTCDAGTTGCKCTVFDARGEAVCSVRRSYPTSYPRPNWSEQDPQLIVEAVFGCIRELLQQVSPQRIACVGLDGTMNGCIPVDENGTVLHPNIIHSDTRTEKQVNEIAGVISQKDFYRLTGNRIDTHYTLPKILWIKENLPEVYRKTRWWLNTKDYLYGRLTGRFGYTDYSDASLTIALDINNRRWATELLQDLGVDAQRMPRLLAGHDVKGRITRDVYHATGLITGTPVAIGGGDGACTARGAGVYLPGSGYTYIGSSAWVSQITPAPVFDEEARIFNYLDMDGVSYHVCGTVQCGAAAFDWTLKNLLGGDDGMMEISRVENMARQIKPGAEGVLFLPTLMGSRTPYWDANTRGALMGFTLYHDQRHIARAIYEGIAFALNSCAEIMTECGAPIRSMMLTGGGARSGLWPDMLASIYGLETRVHKSPGETTSLGAAIAAGVGVGMFKTYEEAAGVVASRSSHPVNPVWQEAYAKYYPLYKGIYQQIKPTIDGIAALGL
;
A
#
# COMPACT_ATOMS: atom_id res chain seq x y z
N MET A 1 1.40 -30.62 -30.35
CA MET A 1 0.70 -29.35 -30.18
C MET A 1 1.52 -28.47 -29.24
N ALA A 2 1.81 -27.20 -29.59
CA ALA A 2 2.41 -26.28 -28.65
C ALA A 2 1.42 -26.09 -27.46
N MET A 3 1.89 -26.24 -26.23
CA MET A 3 1.06 -26.01 -25.05
C MET A 3 0.64 -24.56 -25.05
N GLU A 4 -0.65 -24.31 -24.85
CA GLU A 4 -1.21 -22.96 -24.77
C GLU A 4 -0.63 -22.22 -23.54
N LYS A 5 -0.19 -20.99 -23.75
CA LYS A 5 0.31 -20.13 -22.67
C LYS A 5 -0.87 -19.36 -22.07
N ASP A 6 -1.46 -19.93 -21.04
CA ASP A 6 -2.74 -19.50 -20.46
C ASP A 6 -2.64 -19.08 -18.98
N LEU A 7 -1.43 -19.09 -18.40
CA LEU A 7 -1.18 -18.75 -17.00
C LEU A 7 -0.31 -17.52 -16.85
N LEU A 8 -0.60 -16.73 -15.82
CA LEU A 8 0.15 -15.55 -15.40
C LEU A 8 0.79 -15.84 -14.04
N LEU A 9 2.12 -15.69 -13.94
CA LEU A 9 2.85 -15.79 -12.68
C LEU A 9 3.04 -14.37 -12.11
N THR A 10 2.75 -14.17 -10.83
CA THR A 10 3.02 -12.91 -10.15
C THR A 10 4.02 -13.06 -9.02
N CYS A 11 4.81 -12.02 -8.77
CA CYS A 11 5.74 -11.94 -7.66
C CYS A 11 5.49 -10.64 -6.90
N ASP A 12 4.86 -10.79 -5.74
CA ASP A 12 4.57 -9.73 -4.77
C ASP A 12 5.71 -9.69 -3.73
N ALA A 13 6.53 -8.65 -3.75
CA ALA A 13 7.64 -8.44 -2.81
C ALA A 13 7.20 -7.47 -1.70
N GLY A 14 6.48 -7.99 -0.70
CA GLY A 14 5.93 -7.23 0.42
C GLY A 14 6.95 -6.90 1.51
N THR A 15 6.53 -6.26 2.60
CA THR A 15 7.42 -5.83 3.69
C THR A 15 7.99 -6.99 4.51
N THR A 16 7.21 -8.03 4.80
CA THR A 16 7.62 -9.13 5.69
C THR A 16 7.99 -10.41 4.95
N GLY A 17 7.83 -10.41 3.63
CA GLY A 17 8.08 -11.57 2.79
C GLY A 17 7.49 -11.39 1.40
N CYS A 18 7.78 -12.32 0.52
CA CYS A 18 7.20 -12.36 -0.82
C CYS A 18 6.08 -13.40 -0.91
N LYS A 19 5.20 -13.17 -1.86
CA LYS A 19 4.19 -14.11 -2.29
C LYS A 19 4.24 -14.22 -3.81
N CYS A 20 4.37 -15.43 -4.32
CA CYS A 20 4.21 -15.71 -5.74
C CYS A 20 2.91 -16.47 -5.95
N THR A 21 2.13 -16.06 -6.94
CA THR A 21 0.83 -16.68 -7.26
C THR A 21 0.72 -16.90 -8.76
N VAL A 22 0.16 -18.02 -9.15
CA VAL A 22 -0.19 -18.31 -10.55
C VAL A 22 -1.70 -18.11 -10.72
N PHE A 23 -2.08 -17.30 -11.71
CA PHE A 23 -3.47 -17.05 -12.08
C PHE A 23 -3.77 -17.63 -13.47
N ASP A 24 -5.01 -18.09 -13.66
CA ASP A 24 -5.55 -18.40 -15.00
C ASP A 24 -6.10 -17.12 -15.67
N ALA A 25 -6.53 -17.25 -16.93
CA ALA A 25 -7.10 -16.14 -17.70
C ALA A 25 -8.43 -15.61 -17.15
N ARG A 26 -9.06 -16.29 -16.18
CA ARG A 26 -10.27 -15.83 -15.49
C ARG A 26 -9.97 -15.12 -14.19
N GLY A 27 -8.69 -14.90 -13.85
CA GLY A 27 -8.26 -14.27 -12.60
C GLY A 27 -8.36 -15.19 -11.37
N GLU A 28 -8.55 -16.49 -11.56
CA GLU A 28 -8.57 -17.44 -10.46
C GLU A 28 -7.15 -17.86 -10.09
N ALA A 29 -6.84 -17.81 -8.79
CA ALA A 29 -5.55 -18.28 -8.28
C ALA A 29 -5.48 -19.82 -8.36
N VAL A 30 -4.55 -20.32 -9.14
CA VAL A 30 -4.30 -21.75 -9.32
C VAL A 30 -3.47 -22.32 -8.17
N CYS A 31 -2.39 -21.64 -7.82
CA CYS A 31 -1.54 -21.97 -6.68
C CYS A 31 -0.79 -20.73 -6.20
N SER A 32 -0.38 -20.75 -4.94
CA SER A 32 0.33 -19.63 -4.31
C SER A 32 1.35 -20.17 -3.29
N VAL A 33 2.52 -19.54 -3.24
CA VAL A 33 3.59 -19.87 -2.29
C VAL A 33 4.10 -18.58 -1.66
N ARG A 34 4.43 -18.64 -0.36
CA ARG A 34 4.95 -17.50 0.42
C ARG A 34 6.27 -17.86 1.08
N ARG A 35 7.17 -16.89 1.15
CA ARG A 35 8.41 -16.96 1.93
C ARG A 35 8.67 -15.64 2.62
N SER A 36 9.07 -15.71 3.89
CA SER A 36 9.48 -14.53 4.66
C SER A 36 10.95 -14.21 4.42
N TYR A 37 11.29 -12.95 4.67
CA TYR A 37 12.66 -12.46 4.79
C TYR A 37 12.75 -11.41 5.91
N PRO A 38 13.92 -11.26 6.55
CA PRO A 38 14.06 -10.38 7.69
C PRO A 38 14.13 -8.91 7.29
N THR A 39 13.65 -8.04 8.18
CA THR A 39 13.99 -6.63 8.22
C THR A 39 15.03 -6.43 9.32
N SER A 40 16.11 -5.73 9.02
CA SER A 40 17.15 -5.33 9.98
C SER A 40 16.83 -3.95 10.55
N TYR A 41 17.10 -3.78 11.83
CA TYR A 41 16.95 -2.52 12.57
C TYR A 41 18.31 -2.12 13.17
N PRO A 42 19.28 -1.61 12.36
CA PRO A 42 20.66 -1.37 12.82
C PRO A 42 20.78 -0.31 13.90
N ARG A 43 19.82 0.64 13.95
CA ARG A 43 19.69 1.71 14.94
C ARG A 43 18.23 2.01 15.21
N PRO A 44 17.86 2.72 16.28
CA PRO A 44 16.53 3.28 16.42
C PRO A 44 16.13 4.06 15.16
N ASN A 45 14.91 3.92 14.70
CA ASN A 45 14.34 4.57 13.51
C ASN A 45 14.95 4.14 12.15
N TRP A 46 15.84 3.13 12.13
CA TRP A 46 16.41 2.57 10.91
C TRP A 46 15.73 1.25 10.56
N SER A 47 15.34 1.10 9.31
CA SER A 47 14.70 -0.12 8.80
C SER A 47 15.28 -0.47 7.44
N GLU A 48 16.00 -1.58 7.37
CA GLU A 48 16.74 -2.01 6.17
C GLU A 48 16.42 -3.45 5.79
N GLN A 49 16.49 -3.74 4.51
CA GLN A 49 16.36 -5.10 3.98
C GLN A 49 17.50 -5.40 3.02
N ASP A 50 18.00 -6.64 3.04
CA ASP A 50 18.94 -7.10 2.02
C ASP A 50 18.17 -7.47 0.74
N PRO A 51 18.37 -6.75 -0.39
CA PRO A 51 17.68 -7.05 -1.64
C PRO A 51 17.99 -8.45 -2.19
N GLN A 52 19.14 -9.03 -1.85
CA GLN A 52 19.50 -10.38 -2.27
C GLN A 52 18.60 -11.44 -1.61
N LEU A 53 18.28 -11.29 -0.32
CA LEU A 53 17.37 -12.20 0.39
C LEU A 53 15.95 -12.15 -0.20
N ILE A 54 15.51 -10.96 -0.65
CA ILE A 54 14.23 -10.81 -1.36
C ILE A 54 14.22 -11.63 -2.65
N VAL A 55 15.27 -11.51 -3.47
CA VAL A 55 15.41 -12.27 -4.72
C VAL A 55 15.45 -13.78 -4.47
N GLU A 56 16.21 -14.23 -3.46
CA GLU A 56 16.30 -15.64 -3.09
C GLU A 56 14.96 -16.21 -2.65
N ALA A 57 14.18 -15.45 -1.87
CA ALA A 57 12.85 -15.82 -1.46
C ALA A 57 11.91 -15.96 -2.66
N VAL A 58 11.90 -14.98 -3.58
CA VAL A 58 11.11 -15.01 -4.81
C VAL A 58 11.51 -16.20 -5.69
N PHE A 59 12.80 -16.44 -5.90
CA PHE A 59 13.29 -17.60 -6.67
C PHE A 59 12.87 -18.90 -6.01
N GLY A 60 12.89 -18.95 -4.67
CA GLY A 60 12.40 -20.10 -3.91
C GLY A 60 10.91 -20.36 -4.12
N CYS A 61 10.08 -19.30 -4.11
CA CYS A 61 8.65 -19.39 -4.40
C CYS A 61 8.41 -19.90 -5.84
N ILE A 62 9.11 -19.34 -6.82
CA ILE A 62 8.98 -19.76 -8.23
C ILE A 62 9.32 -21.25 -8.40
N ARG A 63 10.43 -21.73 -7.82
CA ARG A 63 10.80 -23.16 -7.88
C ARG A 63 9.70 -24.08 -7.34
N GLU A 64 9.09 -23.69 -6.24
CA GLU A 64 8.04 -24.47 -5.59
C GLU A 64 6.73 -24.45 -6.39
N LEU A 65 6.35 -23.30 -6.95
CA LEU A 65 5.19 -23.18 -7.83
C LEU A 65 5.32 -24.02 -9.09
N LEU A 66 6.51 -24.07 -9.69
CA LEU A 66 6.77 -24.85 -10.92
C LEU A 66 6.81 -26.37 -10.69
N GLN A 67 6.67 -26.84 -9.45
CA GLN A 67 6.37 -28.25 -9.15
C GLN A 67 4.86 -28.54 -9.27
N GLN A 68 4.00 -27.51 -9.24
CA GLN A 68 2.55 -27.65 -9.28
C GLN A 68 1.98 -27.30 -10.66
N VAL A 69 2.67 -26.44 -11.43
CA VAL A 69 2.25 -26.01 -12.78
C VAL A 69 3.39 -26.13 -13.77
N SER A 70 3.05 -26.47 -15.00
CA SER A 70 4.04 -26.54 -16.08
C SER A 70 4.58 -25.16 -16.45
N PRO A 71 5.92 -24.94 -16.45
CA PRO A 71 6.51 -23.65 -16.80
C PRO A 71 6.22 -23.22 -18.24
N GLN A 72 5.90 -24.15 -19.14
CA GLN A 72 5.55 -23.92 -20.54
C GLN A 72 4.22 -23.16 -20.66
N ARG A 73 3.32 -23.28 -19.67
CA ARG A 73 2.03 -22.59 -19.64
C ARG A 73 2.13 -21.14 -19.19
N ILE A 74 3.26 -20.71 -18.58
CA ILE A 74 3.42 -19.33 -18.12
C ILE A 74 3.58 -18.40 -19.32
N ALA A 75 2.60 -17.52 -19.52
CA ALA A 75 2.57 -16.53 -20.60
C ALA A 75 3.43 -15.31 -20.26
N CYS A 76 3.33 -14.82 -19.02
CA CYS A 76 4.03 -13.64 -18.54
C CYS A 76 4.23 -13.68 -17.02
N VAL A 77 5.27 -12.97 -16.57
CA VAL A 77 5.47 -12.66 -15.14
C VAL A 77 5.08 -11.23 -14.90
N GLY A 78 4.22 -10.97 -13.89
CA GLY A 78 3.86 -9.65 -13.39
C GLY A 78 4.50 -9.39 -12.04
N LEU A 79 4.92 -8.15 -11.78
CA LEU A 79 5.59 -7.80 -10.54
C LEU A 79 4.77 -6.78 -9.74
N ASP A 80 4.82 -6.91 -8.45
CA ASP A 80 4.44 -5.87 -7.51
C ASP A 80 5.35 -5.89 -6.28
N GLY A 81 5.32 -4.83 -5.50
CA GLY A 81 6.11 -4.77 -4.29
C GLY A 81 5.86 -3.52 -3.47
N THR A 82 6.42 -3.53 -2.27
CA THR A 82 6.37 -2.37 -1.37
C THR A 82 7.00 -1.16 -2.02
N MET A 83 6.30 -0.05 -1.92
CA MET A 83 6.70 1.26 -2.43
C MET A 83 7.66 1.98 -1.46
N ASN A 84 8.23 3.09 -1.89
CA ASN A 84 9.06 3.99 -1.07
C ASN A 84 10.39 3.39 -0.58
N GLY A 85 10.88 2.33 -1.23
CA GLY A 85 12.21 1.80 -1.00
C GLY A 85 13.31 2.68 -1.62
N CYS A 86 14.57 2.43 -1.22
CA CYS A 86 15.74 3.06 -1.83
C CYS A 86 16.88 2.04 -1.91
N ILE A 87 17.07 1.47 -3.09
CA ILE A 87 18.15 0.51 -3.40
C ILE A 87 19.12 1.18 -4.39
N PRO A 88 20.30 1.63 -3.92
CA PRO A 88 21.35 2.11 -4.82
C PRO A 88 22.04 0.94 -5.52
N VAL A 89 22.09 0.96 -6.83
CA VAL A 89 22.80 -0.05 -7.62
C VAL A 89 23.78 0.60 -8.61
N ASP A 90 24.86 -0.12 -8.93
CA ASP A 90 25.78 0.29 -9.99
C ASP A 90 25.22 -0.02 -11.40
N GLU A 91 26.00 0.21 -12.42
CA GLU A 91 25.63 -0.03 -13.83
C GLU A 91 25.33 -1.51 -14.13
N ASN A 92 25.89 -2.44 -13.35
CA ASN A 92 25.72 -3.90 -13.49
C ASN A 92 24.59 -4.43 -12.62
N GLY A 93 23.93 -3.56 -11.82
CA GLY A 93 22.88 -3.96 -10.87
C GLY A 93 23.42 -4.51 -9.54
N THR A 94 24.72 -4.28 -9.24
CA THR A 94 25.29 -4.63 -7.94
C THR A 94 24.74 -3.70 -6.87
N VAL A 95 24.20 -4.25 -5.80
CA VAL A 95 23.68 -3.48 -4.66
C VAL A 95 24.86 -2.83 -3.93
N LEU A 96 24.76 -1.53 -3.70
CA LEU A 96 25.80 -0.72 -3.04
C LEU A 96 25.45 -0.42 -1.57
N HIS A 97 24.18 -0.54 -1.18
CA HIS A 97 23.67 -0.40 0.18
C HIS A 97 22.35 -1.18 0.31
N PRO A 98 22.04 -1.74 1.49
CA PRO A 98 20.72 -2.34 1.74
C PRO A 98 19.57 -1.42 1.38
N ASN A 99 18.41 -1.99 1.08
CA ASN A 99 17.18 -1.24 0.82
C ASN A 99 16.75 -0.48 2.09
N ILE A 100 16.73 0.83 2.05
CA ILE A 100 16.13 1.66 3.10
C ILE A 100 14.63 1.69 2.82
N ILE A 101 13.83 0.99 3.64
CA ILE A 101 12.39 0.77 3.38
C ILE A 101 11.51 1.93 3.88
N HIS A 102 10.22 1.87 3.58
CA HIS A 102 9.23 2.92 3.89
C HIS A 102 9.07 3.22 5.40
N SER A 103 9.33 2.25 6.28
CA SER A 103 9.22 2.44 7.73
C SER A 103 10.45 3.12 8.37
N ASP A 104 11.49 3.36 7.58
CA ASP A 104 12.69 4.07 8.03
C ASP A 104 12.44 5.56 8.14
N THR A 105 12.83 6.16 9.27
CA THR A 105 12.61 7.58 9.53
C THR A 105 13.92 8.36 9.82
N ARG A 106 15.09 7.81 9.41
CA ARG A 106 16.41 8.44 9.65
C ARG A 106 16.61 9.79 8.97
N THR A 107 15.73 10.18 8.04
CA THR A 107 15.94 11.25 7.06
C THR A 107 15.30 12.59 7.46
N GLU A 108 15.05 12.85 8.74
CA GLU A 108 14.44 14.11 9.23
C GLU A 108 15.23 15.36 8.79
N LYS A 109 16.57 15.29 8.81
CA LYS A 109 17.43 16.38 8.35
C LYS A 109 17.18 16.68 6.86
N GLN A 110 17.07 15.66 6.02
CA GLN A 110 16.88 15.78 4.58
C GLN A 110 15.46 16.24 4.23
N VAL A 111 14.46 15.90 5.04
CA VAL A 111 13.11 16.49 4.96
C VAL A 111 13.17 18.01 5.14
N ASN A 112 13.93 18.49 6.14
CA ASN A 112 14.12 19.93 6.35
C ASN A 112 14.94 20.58 5.22
N GLU A 113 15.93 19.87 4.63
CA GLU A 113 16.67 20.33 3.47
C GLU A 113 15.73 20.56 2.27
N ILE A 114 14.85 19.62 1.96
CA ILE A 114 13.85 19.76 0.89
C ILE A 114 12.92 20.95 1.20
N ALA A 115 12.42 21.08 2.44
CA ALA A 115 11.56 22.18 2.85
C ALA A 115 12.24 23.56 2.79
N GLY A 116 13.57 23.59 2.82
CA GLY A 116 14.37 24.82 2.62
C GLY A 116 14.46 25.26 1.14
N VAL A 117 14.22 24.34 0.20
CA VAL A 117 14.30 24.60 -1.24
C VAL A 117 12.93 24.95 -1.84
N ILE A 118 11.88 24.27 -1.37
CA ILE A 118 10.52 24.42 -1.90
C ILE A 118 9.49 24.43 -0.78
N SER A 119 8.45 25.28 -0.88
CA SER A 119 7.37 25.30 0.11
C SER A 119 6.59 23.98 0.11
N GLN A 120 6.05 23.57 1.28
CA GLN A 120 5.21 22.36 1.39
C GLN A 120 4.03 22.40 0.40
N LYS A 121 3.44 23.58 0.17
CA LYS A 121 2.32 23.76 -0.75
C LYS A 121 2.73 23.53 -2.20
N ASP A 122 3.84 24.12 -2.63
CA ASP A 122 4.33 23.99 -4.01
C ASP A 122 4.84 22.57 -4.26
N PHE A 123 5.51 21.97 -3.26
CA PHE A 123 5.94 20.58 -3.31
C PHE A 123 4.75 19.63 -3.47
N TYR A 124 3.68 19.83 -2.68
CA TYR A 124 2.47 19.04 -2.77
C TYR A 124 1.81 19.18 -4.15
N ARG A 125 1.77 20.39 -4.70
CA ARG A 125 1.27 20.63 -6.07
C ARG A 125 2.12 19.99 -7.14
N LEU A 126 3.44 19.93 -6.95
CA LEU A 126 4.38 19.31 -7.89
C LEU A 126 4.30 17.78 -7.85
N THR A 127 4.32 17.19 -6.66
CA THR A 127 4.52 15.74 -6.47
C THR A 127 3.26 14.98 -6.09
N GLY A 128 2.18 15.66 -5.70
CA GLY A 128 0.98 15.06 -5.12
C GLY A 128 1.13 14.60 -3.67
N ASN A 129 2.29 14.84 -3.04
CA ASN A 129 2.66 14.30 -1.74
C ASN A 129 3.24 15.35 -0.80
N ARG A 130 3.24 15.06 0.50
CA ARG A 130 3.95 15.86 1.51
C ARG A 130 5.43 15.55 1.48
N ILE A 131 6.25 16.49 1.99
CA ILE A 131 7.66 16.21 2.30
C ILE A 131 7.67 15.38 3.59
N ASP A 132 8.15 14.13 3.53
CA ASP A 132 8.11 13.21 4.65
C ASP A 132 9.23 12.16 4.55
N THR A 133 9.66 11.63 5.69
CA THR A 133 10.77 10.66 5.82
C THR A 133 10.49 9.31 5.15
N HIS A 134 9.23 8.93 4.98
CA HIS A 134 8.82 7.65 4.41
C HIS A 134 9.22 7.47 2.94
N TYR A 135 9.40 8.55 2.21
CA TYR A 135 9.60 8.53 0.76
C TYR A 135 11.07 8.35 0.34
N THR A 136 11.29 8.09 -0.95
CA THR A 136 12.61 7.73 -1.49
C THR A 136 13.58 8.92 -1.59
N LEU A 137 13.11 10.10 -1.99
CA LEU A 137 13.99 11.27 -2.22
C LEU A 137 14.80 11.67 -0.98
N PRO A 138 14.23 11.78 0.23
CA PRO A 138 15.01 12.04 1.44
C PRO A 138 16.10 10.98 1.70
N LYS A 139 15.84 9.71 1.34
CA LYS A 139 16.82 8.62 1.50
C LYS A 139 17.98 8.75 0.51
N ILE A 140 17.72 9.20 -0.71
CA ILE A 140 18.77 9.53 -1.68
C ILE A 140 19.67 10.64 -1.13
N LEU A 141 19.08 11.70 -0.59
CA LEU A 141 19.83 12.80 0.04
C LEU A 141 20.64 12.34 1.24
N TRP A 142 20.07 11.46 2.07
CA TRP A 142 20.79 10.88 3.20
C TRP A 142 22.00 10.07 2.74
N ILE A 143 21.87 9.23 1.71
CA ILE A 143 22.99 8.47 1.13
C ILE A 143 24.03 9.44 0.54
N LYS A 144 23.58 10.49 -0.13
CA LYS A 144 24.48 11.51 -0.71
C LYS A 144 25.35 12.16 0.38
N GLU A 145 24.77 12.50 1.52
CA GLU A 145 25.47 13.16 2.62
C GLU A 145 26.35 12.18 3.42
N ASN A 146 25.80 11.02 3.81
CA ASN A 146 26.43 10.14 4.79
C ASN A 146 27.29 9.04 4.14
N LEU A 147 27.05 8.70 2.87
CA LEU A 147 27.72 7.65 2.12
C LEU A 147 28.15 8.14 0.73
N PRO A 148 29.01 9.18 0.64
CA PRO A 148 29.32 9.85 -0.66
C PRO A 148 29.93 8.89 -1.69
N GLU A 149 30.66 7.86 -1.26
CA GLU A 149 31.21 6.84 -2.17
C GLU A 149 30.11 5.95 -2.76
N VAL A 150 29.10 5.58 -1.96
CA VAL A 150 27.91 4.86 -2.46
C VAL A 150 27.17 5.73 -3.46
N TYR A 151 26.89 7.00 -3.09
CA TYR A 151 26.23 7.94 -3.98
C TYR A 151 26.98 8.09 -5.31
N ARG A 152 28.31 8.27 -5.28
CA ARG A 152 29.13 8.44 -6.48
C ARG A 152 29.08 7.23 -7.42
N LYS A 153 29.08 6.01 -6.86
CA LYS A 153 29.03 4.74 -7.62
C LYS A 153 27.64 4.36 -8.10
N THR A 154 26.58 4.93 -7.47
CA THR A 154 25.20 4.60 -7.82
C THR A 154 24.90 5.04 -9.25
N ARG A 155 24.42 4.10 -10.06
CA ARG A 155 23.91 4.37 -11.40
C ARG A 155 22.39 4.52 -11.41
N TRP A 156 21.68 3.71 -10.59
CA TRP A 156 20.21 3.72 -10.52
C TRP A 156 19.73 3.69 -9.07
N TRP A 157 18.67 4.49 -8.80
CA TRP A 157 17.89 4.45 -7.55
C TRP A 157 16.65 3.64 -7.80
N LEU A 158 16.54 2.44 -7.21
CA LEU A 158 15.48 1.49 -7.48
C LEU A 158 14.61 1.24 -6.26
N ASN A 159 13.33 0.95 -6.50
CA ASN A 159 12.44 0.34 -5.51
C ASN A 159 12.61 -1.20 -5.51
N THR A 160 11.98 -1.87 -4.58
CA THR A 160 12.08 -3.33 -4.40
C THR A 160 11.70 -4.10 -5.67
N LYS A 161 10.54 -3.76 -6.25
CA LYS A 161 10.03 -4.37 -7.49
C LYS A 161 10.98 -4.11 -8.69
N ASP A 162 11.51 -2.89 -8.79
CA ASP A 162 12.40 -2.50 -9.90
C ASP A 162 13.71 -3.28 -9.87
N TYR A 163 14.26 -3.48 -8.66
CA TYR A 163 15.43 -4.33 -8.47
C TYR A 163 15.14 -5.80 -8.85
N LEU A 164 13.98 -6.32 -8.41
CA LEU A 164 13.55 -7.67 -8.78
C LEU A 164 13.38 -7.81 -10.30
N TYR A 165 12.81 -6.79 -10.97
CA TYR A 165 12.74 -6.75 -12.43
C TYR A 165 14.13 -6.87 -13.09
N GLY A 166 15.09 -6.09 -12.59
CA GLY A 166 16.48 -6.16 -13.05
C GLY A 166 17.09 -7.55 -12.89
N ARG A 167 16.86 -8.20 -11.75
CA ARG A 167 17.38 -9.53 -11.44
C ARG A 167 16.76 -10.63 -12.29
N LEU A 168 15.48 -10.52 -12.66
CA LEU A 168 14.79 -11.47 -13.53
C LEU A 168 15.19 -11.32 -15.01
N THR A 169 15.45 -10.09 -15.44
CA THR A 169 15.60 -9.76 -16.86
C THR A 169 17.01 -9.39 -17.31
N GLY A 170 17.93 -9.15 -16.37
CA GLY A 170 19.24 -8.57 -16.64
C GLY A 170 19.20 -7.08 -17.06
N ARG A 171 18.03 -6.42 -16.90
CA ARG A 171 17.82 -5.03 -17.34
C ARG A 171 17.48 -4.15 -16.16
N PHE A 172 18.45 -3.42 -15.65
CA PHE A 172 18.28 -2.42 -14.58
C PHE A 172 17.91 -1.03 -15.11
N GLY A 173 17.46 -0.15 -14.21
CA GLY A 173 17.14 1.24 -14.52
C GLY A 173 15.77 1.44 -15.15
N TYR A 174 14.79 0.66 -14.78
CA TYR A 174 13.38 0.83 -15.12
C TYR A 174 12.54 0.86 -13.84
N THR A 175 11.48 1.65 -13.86
CA THR A 175 10.43 1.71 -12.82
C THR A 175 9.09 1.99 -13.49
N ASP A 176 7.99 1.78 -12.77
CA ASP A 176 6.68 2.18 -13.26
C ASP A 176 6.25 3.55 -12.68
N TYR A 177 5.19 4.12 -13.25
CA TYR A 177 4.68 5.43 -12.84
C TYR A 177 4.20 5.49 -11.39
N SER A 178 3.64 4.37 -10.86
CA SER A 178 3.13 4.36 -9.49
C SER A 178 4.27 4.42 -8.46
N ASP A 179 5.29 3.58 -8.62
CA ASP A 179 6.50 3.62 -7.78
C ASP A 179 7.26 4.94 -7.93
N ALA A 180 7.39 5.45 -9.15
CA ALA A 180 8.04 6.73 -9.42
C ALA A 180 7.34 7.89 -8.68
N SER A 181 6.01 7.90 -8.63
CA SER A 181 5.23 8.94 -7.94
C SER A 181 5.57 9.01 -6.45
N LEU A 182 5.66 7.88 -5.79
CA LEU A 182 5.93 7.82 -4.36
C LEU A 182 7.44 7.89 -4.02
N THR A 183 8.31 8.11 -5.02
CA THR A 183 9.66 8.61 -4.73
C THR A 183 9.65 10.06 -4.25
N ILE A 184 8.56 10.80 -4.50
CA ILE A 184 8.41 12.26 -4.36
C ILE A 184 9.44 13.08 -5.16
N ALA A 185 10.02 12.45 -6.18
CA ALA A 185 10.93 13.07 -7.14
C ALA A 185 10.30 13.23 -8.53
N LEU A 186 9.02 12.85 -8.67
CA LEU A 186 8.26 12.93 -9.91
C LEU A 186 7.36 14.19 -9.93
N ASP A 187 7.37 14.91 -11.05
CA ASP A 187 6.33 15.89 -11.39
C ASP A 187 5.08 15.13 -11.85
N ILE A 188 4.11 15.03 -10.93
CA ILE A 188 2.90 14.25 -11.15
C ILE A 188 2.03 14.83 -12.27
N ASN A 189 2.10 16.14 -12.52
CA ASN A 189 1.30 16.83 -13.52
C ASN A 189 1.82 16.57 -14.94
N ASN A 190 3.17 16.57 -15.10
CA ASN A 190 3.84 16.36 -16.36
C ASN A 190 4.31 14.90 -16.57
N ARG A 191 4.12 14.03 -15.56
CA ARG A 191 4.45 12.58 -15.60
C ARG A 191 5.93 12.34 -15.98
N ARG A 192 6.82 13.11 -15.38
CA ARG A 192 8.27 13.07 -15.60
C ARG A 192 9.02 13.38 -14.31
N TRP A 193 10.27 13.01 -14.24
CA TRP A 193 11.11 13.39 -13.11
C TRP A 193 11.14 14.90 -12.94
N ALA A 194 11.03 15.39 -11.71
CA ALA A 194 11.09 16.80 -11.34
C ALA A 194 12.55 17.28 -11.39
N THR A 195 13.10 17.42 -12.61
CA THR A 195 14.53 17.66 -12.85
C THR A 195 15.03 18.95 -12.22
N GLU A 196 14.20 19.99 -12.16
CA GLU A 196 14.54 21.27 -11.52
C GLU A 196 14.71 21.07 -10.01
N LEU A 197 13.73 20.45 -9.34
CA LEU A 197 13.82 20.12 -7.91
C LEU A 197 15.04 19.24 -7.60
N LEU A 198 15.27 18.20 -8.42
CA LEU A 198 16.44 17.34 -8.25
C LEU A 198 17.76 18.10 -8.40
N GLN A 199 17.83 19.03 -9.35
CA GLN A 199 19.00 19.88 -9.56
C GLN A 199 19.24 20.80 -8.37
N ASP A 200 18.19 21.45 -7.86
CA ASP A 200 18.27 22.36 -6.70
C ASP A 200 18.73 21.61 -5.42
N LEU A 201 18.37 20.33 -5.31
CA LEU A 201 18.83 19.42 -4.24
C LEU A 201 20.19 18.77 -4.56
N GLY A 202 20.81 19.09 -5.73
CA GLY A 202 22.07 18.53 -6.19
C GLY A 202 22.01 17.01 -6.40
N VAL A 203 20.87 16.49 -6.83
CA VAL A 203 20.67 15.09 -7.22
C VAL A 203 20.70 14.98 -8.74
N ASP A 204 21.51 14.06 -9.26
CA ASP A 204 21.62 13.82 -10.69
C ASP A 204 20.37 13.08 -11.21
N ALA A 205 19.50 13.79 -11.93
CA ALA A 205 18.28 13.25 -12.52
C ALA A 205 18.53 12.09 -13.52
N GLN A 206 19.73 12.00 -14.11
CA GLN A 206 20.07 10.90 -15.02
C GLN A 206 20.24 9.55 -14.32
N ARG A 207 20.31 9.54 -12.97
CA ARG A 207 20.35 8.33 -12.15
C ARG A 207 18.97 7.85 -11.73
N MET A 208 17.94 8.61 -12.08
CA MET A 208 16.56 8.13 -11.90
C MET A 208 16.20 7.12 -13.01
N PRO A 209 15.47 6.04 -12.68
CA PRO A 209 15.13 5.02 -13.66
C PRO A 209 14.18 5.53 -14.75
N ARG A 210 14.13 4.81 -15.87
CA ARG A 210 13.22 5.11 -16.98
C ARG A 210 11.79 4.69 -16.61
N LEU A 211 10.83 5.58 -16.87
CA LEU A 211 9.42 5.36 -16.59
C LEU A 211 8.80 4.42 -17.63
N LEU A 212 8.03 3.45 -17.17
CA LEU A 212 7.28 2.50 -17.97
C LEU A 212 5.83 2.44 -17.48
N ALA A 213 4.90 2.06 -18.35
CA ALA A 213 3.59 1.61 -17.90
C ALA A 213 3.70 0.20 -17.33
N GLY A 214 2.88 -0.14 -16.31
CA GLY A 214 2.96 -1.42 -15.61
C GLY A 214 2.81 -2.65 -16.50
N HIS A 215 2.10 -2.51 -17.63
CA HIS A 215 1.96 -3.56 -18.65
C HIS A 215 3.13 -3.63 -19.64
N ASP A 216 4.09 -2.71 -19.58
CA ASP A 216 5.24 -2.72 -20.51
C ASP A 216 6.13 -3.94 -20.28
N VAL A 217 6.35 -4.69 -21.35
CA VAL A 217 7.24 -5.85 -21.40
C VAL A 217 8.53 -5.45 -22.10
N LYS A 218 9.49 -4.91 -21.38
CA LYS A 218 10.82 -4.53 -21.92
C LYS A 218 11.89 -5.58 -21.63
N GLY A 219 11.60 -6.58 -20.76
CA GLY A 219 12.52 -7.63 -20.37
C GLY A 219 11.90 -9.03 -20.46
N ARG A 220 12.77 -10.02 -20.44
CA ARG A 220 12.39 -11.43 -20.48
C ARG A 220 13.28 -12.21 -19.53
N ILE A 221 12.79 -13.34 -19.00
CA ILE A 221 13.54 -14.24 -18.13
C ILE A 221 14.86 -14.62 -18.77
N THR A 222 15.96 -14.45 -18.03
CA THR A 222 17.30 -14.78 -18.48
C THR A 222 17.60 -16.28 -18.33
N ARG A 223 18.71 -16.72 -18.93
CA ARG A 223 19.18 -18.10 -18.78
C ARG A 223 19.58 -18.42 -17.35
N ASP A 224 20.17 -17.47 -16.64
CA ASP A 224 20.58 -17.67 -15.24
C ASP A 224 19.37 -17.84 -14.32
N VAL A 225 18.31 -17.08 -14.54
CA VAL A 225 17.04 -17.24 -13.81
C VAL A 225 16.40 -18.59 -14.13
N TYR A 226 16.46 -19.04 -15.38
CA TYR A 226 16.01 -20.42 -15.72
C TYR A 226 16.77 -21.46 -14.92
N HIS A 227 18.10 -21.40 -14.88
CA HIS A 227 18.92 -22.36 -14.11
C HIS A 227 18.61 -22.31 -12.62
N ALA A 228 18.31 -21.10 -12.09
CA ALA A 228 18.00 -20.90 -10.67
C ALA A 228 16.57 -21.31 -10.29
N THR A 229 15.59 -21.23 -11.20
CA THR A 229 14.16 -21.37 -10.86
C THR A 229 13.39 -22.41 -11.66
N GLY A 230 13.86 -22.79 -12.85
CA GLY A 230 13.13 -23.59 -13.83
C GLY A 230 12.17 -22.82 -14.73
N LEU A 231 12.02 -21.49 -14.53
CA LEU A 231 11.15 -20.64 -15.34
C LEU A 231 11.78 -20.43 -16.73
N ILE A 232 11.02 -20.72 -17.79
CA ILE A 232 11.54 -20.79 -19.17
C ILE A 232 12.21 -19.48 -19.59
N THR A 233 13.44 -19.57 -20.08
CA THR A 233 14.17 -18.46 -20.70
C THR A 233 13.34 -17.83 -21.81
N GLY A 234 13.29 -16.49 -21.83
CA GLY A 234 12.51 -15.74 -22.81
C GLY A 234 11.04 -15.53 -22.41
N THR A 235 10.55 -16.08 -21.28
CA THR A 235 9.24 -15.72 -20.74
C THR A 235 9.18 -14.22 -20.52
N PRO A 236 8.15 -13.49 -21.03
CA PRO A 236 7.97 -12.05 -20.84
C PRO A 236 7.86 -11.67 -19.37
N VAL A 237 8.38 -10.49 -19.01
CA VAL A 237 8.22 -9.88 -17.67
C VAL A 237 7.65 -8.49 -17.84
N ALA A 238 6.44 -8.25 -17.35
CA ALA A 238 5.86 -6.93 -17.22
C ALA A 238 6.41 -6.25 -15.97
N ILE A 239 6.67 -4.93 -16.05
CA ILE A 239 7.26 -4.19 -14.91
C ILE A 239 6.30 -4.16 -13.70
N GLY A 240 4.99 -4.23 -13.94
CA GLY A 240 3.97 -4.19 -12.89
C GLY A 240 3.83 -2.82 -12.23
N GLY A 241 3.49 -2.81 -10.95
CA GLY A 241 3.28 -1.56 -10.21
C GLY A 241 3.58 -1.71 -8.73
N GLY A 242 3.57 -0.60 -8.01
CA GLY A 242 3.58 -0.62 -6.55
C GLY A 242 2.33 -1.28 -5.97
N ASP A 243 2.44 -1.81 -4.75
CA ASP A 243 1.37 -2.59 -4.09
C ASP A 243 0.02 -1.85 -4.05
N GLY A 244 0.01 -0.52 -3.85
CA GLY A 244 -1.20 0.29 -3.86
C GLY A 244 -1.90 0.32 -5.22
N ALA A 245 -1.15 0.51 -6.32
CA ALA A 245 -1.69 0.53 -7.68
C ALA A 245 -2.15 -0.87 -8.11
N CYS A 246 -1.37 -1.91 -7.83
CA CYS A 246 -1.76 -3.29 -8.07
C CYS A 246 -3.01 -3.67 -7.28
N THR A 247 -3.11 -3.28 -6.00
CA THR A 247 -4.32 -3.52 -5.20
C THR A 247 -5.55 -2.86 -5.82
N ALA A 248 -5.43 -1.62 -6.32
CA ALA A 248 -6.53 -0.93 -6.97
C ALA A 248 -7.03 -1.71 -8.20
N ARG A 249 -6.13 -2.11 -9.08
CA ARG A 249 -6.48 -2.86 -10.29
C ARG A 249 -7.07 -4.22 -9.97
N GLY A 250 -6.49 -4.95 -9.01
CA GLY A 250 -7.03 -6.21 -8.53
C GLY A 250 -8.35 -6.08 -7.78
N ALA A 251 -8.64 -4.93 -7.18
CA ALA A 251 -9.93 -4.61 -6.57
C ALA A 251 -11.01 -4.16 -7.59
N GLY A 252 -10.68 -4.08 -8.86
CA GLY A 252 -11.62 -3.67 -9.91
C GLY A 252 -11.84 -2.16 -9.96
N VAL A 253 -10.84 -1.36 -9.59
CA VAL A 253 -10.88 0.10 -9.65
C VAL A 253 -10.35 0.57 -11.01
N TYR A 254 -11.26 0.95 -11.90
CA TYR A 254 -10.95 1.33 -13.30
C TYR A 254 -11.59 2.65 -13.73
N LEU A 255 -12.71 3.01 -13.13
CA LEU A 255 -13.49 4.18 -13.52
C LEU A 255 -13.45 5.24 -12.43
N PRO A 256 -13.45 6.53 -12.77
CA PRO A 256 -13.57 7.61 -11.80
C PRO A 256 -14.79 7.40 -10.89
N GLY A 257 -14.54 7.54 -9.57
CA GLY A 257 -15.53 7.26 -8.53
C GLY A 257 -15.60 5.80 -8.09
N SER A 258 -14.88 4.87 -8.73
CA SER A 258 -14.65 3.56 -8.13
C SER A 258 -13.49 3.63 -7.14
N GLY A 259 -13.71 3.09 -5.96
CA GLY A 259 -12.72 3.08 -4.89
C GLY A 259 -12.61 1.71 -4.23
N TYR A 260 -11.57 1.58 -3.43
CA TYR A 260 -11.39 0.43 -2.57
C TYR A 260 -10.90 0.84 -1.18
N THR A 261 -11.26 0.02 -0.20
CA THR A 261 -10.72 0.07 1.15
C THR A 261 -9.87 -1.17 1.39
N TYR A 262 -8.62 -0.97 1.74
CA TYR A 262 -7.73 -2.03 2.20
C TYR A 262 -7.65 -2.01 3.73
N ILE A 263 -7.84 -3.17 4.37
CA ILE A 263 -7.72 -3.32 5.81
C ILE A 263 -6.66 -4.38 6.11
N GLY A 264 -5.46 -3.91 6.39
CA GLY A 264 -4.31 -4.68 6.87
C GLY A 264 -3.76 -4.07 8.16
N SER A 265 -2.51 -4.31 8.51
CA SER A 265 -1.84 -3.70 9.69
C SER A 265 -1.98 -2.18 9.67
N SER A 266 -1.67 -1.53 8.54
CA SER A 266 -2.21 -0.22 8.16
C SER A 266 -3.47 -0.41 7.33
N ALA A 267 -4.23 0.68 7.14
CA ALA A 267 -5.42 0.64 6.30
C ALA A 267 -5.50 1.92 5.46
N TRP A 268 -6.18 1.86 4.32
CA TRP A 268 -6.36 3.03 3.46
C TRP A 268 -7.62 2.95 2.61
N VAL A 269 -8.04 4.12 2.17
CA VAL A 269 -9.05 4.29 1.14
C VAL A 269 -8.39 4.94 -0.07
N SER A 270 -8.63 4.40 -1.24
CA SER A 270 -8.13 4.98 -2.48
C SER A 270 -9.17 4.86 -3.59
N GLN A 271 -9.15 5.79 -4.53
CA GLN A 271 -9.95 5.74 -5.74
C GLN A 271 -9.15 6.24 -6.94
N ILE A 272 -9.56 5.83 -8.12
CA ILE A 272 -8.99 6.32 -9.37
C ILE A 272 -9.65 7.64 -9.80
N THR A 273 -8.84 8.56 -10.32
CA THR A 273 -9.27 9.86 -10.83
C THR A 273 -8.57 10.19 -12.15
N PRO A 274 -9.17 11.02 -13.03
CA PRO A 274 -8.56 11.41 -14.30
C PRO A 274 -7.47 12.50 -14.15
N ALA A 275 -7.42 13.15 -12.99
CA ALA A 275 -6.45 14.19 -12.66
C ALA A 275 -6.13 14.11 -11.15
N PRO A 276 -4.99 14.65 -10.70
CA PRO A 276 -4.68 14.69 -9.27
C PRO A 276 -5.71 15.55 -8.52
N VAL A 277 -6.06 15.12 -7.31
CA VAL A 277 -7.00 15.79 -6.42
C VAL A 277 -6.23 16.41 -5.28
N PHE A 278 -6.23 17.72 -5.19
CA PHE A 278 -5.46 18.45 -4.18
C PHE A 278 -6.33 18.96 -3.05
N ASP A 279 -5.94 18.65 -1.83
CA ASP A 279 -6.45 19.19 -0.59
C ASP A 279 -5.54 20.34 -0.11
N GLU A 280 -6.12 21.48 0.31
CA GLU A 280 -5.30 22.63 0.72
C GLU A 280 -4.45 22.37 1.97
N GLU A 281 -4.89 21.47 2.84
CA GLU A 281 -4.18 21.03 4.04
C GLU A 281 -3.25 19.82 3.76
N ALA A 282 -3.25 19.32 2.52
CA ALA A 282 -2.51 18.12 2.10
C ALA A 282 -2.79 16.90 3.00
N ARG A 283 -4.07 16.69 3.40
CA ARG A 283 -4.50 15.57 4.25
C ARG A 283 -4.53 14.25 3.51
N ILE A 284 -4.68 14.28 2.17
CA ILE A 284 -4.66 13.14 1.24
C ILE A 284 -3.48 13.32 0.28
N PHE A 285 -3.08 12.24 -0.39
CA PHE A 285 -1.98 12.27 -1.35
C PHE A 285 -2.38 11.62 -2.67
N ASN A 286 -1.61 11.93 -3.72
CA ASN A 286 -1.84 11.44 -5.06
C ASN A 286 -0.64 10.65 -5.57
N TYR A 287 -0.89 9.67 -6.42
CA TYR A 287 0.14 9.01 -7.22
C TYR A 287 -0.46 8.60 -8.56
N LEU A 288 0.40 8.48 -9.58
CA LEU A 288 0.00 7.94 -10.87
C LEU A 288 -0.34 6.46 -10.74
N ASP A 289 -1.33 6.02 -11.47
CA ASP A 289 -1.57 4.60 -11.64
C ASP A 289 -0.47 3.95 -12.51
N MET A 290 -0.35 2.64 -12.42
CA MET A 290 0.58 1.88 -13.24
C MET A 290 0.30 2.02 -14.75
N ASP A 291 -0.89 2.47 -15.17
CA ASP A 291 -1.17 2.74 -16.58
C ASP A 291 -0.43 3.98 -17.14
N GLY A 292 0.13 4.81 -16.25
CA GLY A 292 0.81 6.05 -16.59
C GLY A 292 -0.11 7.19 -17.07
N VAL A 293 -1.42 7.01 -16.96
CA VAL A 293 -2.44 7.96 -17.44
C VAL A 293 -3.34 8.44 -16.32
N SER A 294 -3.89 7.50 -15.57
CA SER A 294 -4.82 7.75 -14.46
C SER A 294 -4.06 8.10 -13.18
N TYR A 295 -4.79 8.61 -12.18
CA TYR A 295 -4.26 8.95 -10.88
C TYR A 295 -5.03 8.21 -9.79
N HIS A 296 -4.36 7.97 -8.68
CA HIS A 296 -4.99 7.58 -7.44
C HIS A 296 -4.95 8.74 -6.46
N VAL A 297 -6.07 9.02 -5.83
CA VAL A 297 -6.13 9.79 -4.60
C VAL A 297 -6.29 8.84 -3.43
N CYS A 298 -5.48 9.02 -2.39
CA CYS A 298 -5.37 8.08 -1.29
C CYS A 298 -5.34 8.81 0.06
N GLY A 299 -6.04 8.24 1.05
CA GLY A 299 -5.93 8.58 2.47
C GLY A 299 -5.56 7.33 3.26
N THR A 300 -4.59 7.45 4.18
CA THR A 300 -4.04 6.31 4.92
C THR A 300 -4.29 6.43 6.41
N VAL A 301 -4.80 5.37 7.01
CA VAL A 301 -4.88 5.14 8.46
C VAL A 301 -3.65 4.35 8.89
N GLN A 302 -2.75 4.98 9.64
CA GLN A 302 -1.45 4.43 10.01
C GLN A 302 -1.58 3.11 10.78
N CYS A 303 -2.57 2.99 11.64
CA CYS A 303 -2.80 1.84 12.49
C CYS A 303 -4.23 1.30 12.26
N GLY A 304 -4.38 0.39 11.32
CA GLY A 304 -5.63 -0.29 10.98
C GLY A 304 -5.82 -1.56 11.83
N ALA A 305 -5.69 -2.73 11.22
CA ALA A 305 -5.78 -4.00 11.94
C ALA A 305 -4.69 -4.15 13.03
N ALA A 306 -3.56 -3.43 12.95
CA ALA A 306 -2.59 -3.42 14.03
C ALA A 306 -3.16 -2.84 15.34
N ALA A 307 -4.04 -1.83 15.27
CA ALA A 307 -4.76 -1.33 16.44
C ALA A 307 -5.76 -2.36 16.98
N PHE A 308 -6.42 -3.08 16.07
CA PHE A 308 -7.31 -4.18 16.42
C PHE A 308 -6.55 -5.29 17.15
N ASP A 309 -5.46 -5.82 16.57
CA ASP A 309 -4.64 -6.88 17.17
C ASP A 309 -4.06 -6.46 18.52
N TRP A 310 -3.57 -5.21 18.62
CA TRP A 310 -3.07 -4.67 19.88
C TRP A 310 -4.14 -4.67 20.97
N THR A 311 -5.37 -4.30 20.61
CA THR A 311 -6.48 -4.24 21.57
C THR A 311 -6.95 -5.64 21.98
N LEU A 312 -6.97 -6.59 21.03
CA LEU A 312 -7.25 -7.99 21.34
C LEU A 312 -6.29 -8.54 22.40
N LYS A 313 -5.01 -8.25 22.20
CA LYS A 313 -3.93 -8.73 23.07
C LYS A 313 -3.94 -8.06 24.44
N ASN A 314 -4.12 -6.73 24.49
CA ASN A 314 -3.80 -5.95 25.69
C ASN A 314 -5.03 -5.47 26.48
N LEU A 315 -6.21 -5.38 25.87
CA LEU A 315 -7.42 -4.88 26.55
C LEU A 315 -8.53 -5.92 26.68
N LEU A 316 -8.68 -6.83 25.72
CA LEU A 316 -9.76 -7.81 25.77
C LEU A 316 -9.34 -9.14 26.40
N GLY A 317 -8.04 -9.35 26.61
CA GLY A 317 -7.45 -10.44 27.40
C GLY A 317 -7.88 -11.86 27.01
N GLY A 318 -6.95 -12.70 26.57
CA GLY A 318 -7.06 -14.15 26.61
C GLY A 318 -5.84 -14.67 27.37
N ASP A 319 -5.97 -15.78 28.07
CA ASP A 319 -4.90 -16.38 28.88
C ASP A 319 -3.63 -16.71 28.06
N ASP A 320 -3.75 -16.79 26.72
CA ASP A 320 -2.67 -16.98 25.76
C ASP A 320 -2.35 -15.73 24.91
N GLY A 321 -2.85 -14.57 25.28
CA GLY A 321 -2.48 -13.28 24.69
C GLY A 321 -3.21 -12.88 23.41
N MET A 322 -4.08 -13.69 22.81
CA MET A 322 -4.91 -13.30 21.68
C MET A 322 -6.29 -13.92 21.75
N MET A 323 -7.31 -13.07 21.98
CA MET A 323 -8.69 -13.53 21.89
C MET A 323 -9.04 -13.88 20.45
N GLU A 324 -9.74 -14.98 20.23
CA GLU A 324 -10.16 -15.40 18.89
C GLU A 324 -11.05 -14.32 18.23
N ILE A 325 -10.72 -13.95 16.99
CA ILE A 325 -11.40 -12.86 16.24
C ILE A 325 -12.91 -13.10 16.18
N SER A 326 -13.34 -14.34 15.97
CA SER A 326 -14.75 -14.73 15.95
C SER A 326 -15.48 -14.42 17.27
N ARG A 327 -14.82 -14.60 18.40
CA ARG A 327 -15.37 -14.28 19.73
C ARG A 327 -15.52 -12.76 19.90
N VAL A 328 -14.52 -11.98 19.50
CA VAL A 328 -14.57 -10.51 19.59
C VAL A 328 -15.66 -9.95 18.69
N GLU A 329 -15.81 -10.51 17.48
CA GLU A 329 -16.86 -10.11 16.55
C GLU A 329 -18.27 -10.43 17.15
N ASN A 330 -18.45 -11.58 17.77
CA ASN A 330 -19.68 -11.93 18.43
C ASN A 330 -19.98 -11.02 19.64
N MET A 331 -18.97 -10.60 20.39
CA MET A 331 -19.11 -9.61 21.46
C MET A 331 -19.57 -8.24 20.90
N ALA A 332 -18.92 -7.77 19.84
CA ALA A 332 -19.24 -6.50 19.19
C ALA A 332 -20.67 -6.48 18.62
N ARG A 333 -21.15 -7.60 18.08
CA ARG A 333 -22.51 -7.73 17.53
C ARG A 333 -23.62 -7.59 18.57
N GLN A 334 -23.33 -7.83 19.86
CA GLN A 334 -24.32 -7.69 20.95
C GLN A 334 -24.57 -6.24 21.34
N ILE A 335 -23.70 -5.33 20.92
CA ILE A 335 -23.76 -3.90 21.28
C ILE A 335 -24.30 -3.11 20.09
N LYS A 336 -25.14 -2.12 20.37
CA LYS A 336 -25.73 -1.23 19.35
C LYS A 336 -24.65 -0.37 18.67
N PRO A 337 -24.91 0.10 17.43
CA PRO A 337 -24.05 1.07 16.75
C PRO A 337 -23.77 2.32 17.60
N GLY A 338 -22.52 2.76 17.59
CA GLY A 338 -22.00 3.83 18.45
C GLY A 338 -21.46 3.32 19.78
N ALA A 339 -21.32 1.96 19.94
CA ALA A 339 -20.79 1.30 21.13
C ALA A 339 -21.40 1.86 22.45
N GLU A 340 -22.66 2.30 22.37
CA GLU A 340 -23.43 2.92 23.46
C GLU A 340 -22.70 4.10 24.14
N GLY A 341 -21.86 4.83 23.36
CA GLY A 341 -21.14 6.03 23.80
C GLY A 341 -19.63 5.84 23.99
N VAL A 342 -19.11 4.62 23.85
CA VAL A 342 -17.66 4.38 23.87
C VAL A 342 -17.06 4.68 22.51
N LEU A 343 -16.05 5.55 22.45
CA LEU A 343 -15.34 5.94 21.24
C LEU A 343 -13.87 5.50 21.31
N PHE A 344 -13.33 5.02 20.19
CA PHE A 344 -11.94 4.63 20.06
C PHE A 344 -11.25 5.41 18.95
N LEU A 345 -10.15 6.10 19.28
CA LEU A 345 -9.24 6.72 18.33
C LEU A 345 -8.05 5.76 18.09
N PRO A 346 -7.90 5.16 16.88
CA PRO A 346 -6.93 4.07 16.64
C PRO A 346 -5.49 4.53 16.37
N THR A 347 -5.10 5.72 16.79
CA THR A 347 -3.83 6.37 16.44
C THR A 347 -2.65 5.93 17.30
N LEU A 348 -2.51 4.61 17.56
CA LEU A 348 -1.47 4.03 18.42
C LEU A 348 -0.03 4.22 17.90
N MET A 349 0.13 4.46 16.61
CA MET A 349 1.41 4.64 15.91
C MET A 349 1.49 6.02 15.24
N GLY A 350 0.88 7.04 15.83
CA GLY A 350 0.70 8.31 15.15
C GLY A 350 -0.45 8.28 14.14
N SER A 351 -0.65 9.38 13.45
CA SER A 351 -1.68 9.55 12.42
C SER A 351 -1.08 10.09 11.13
N ARG A 352 -1.54 9.54 9.99
CA ARG A 352 -1.46 10.20 8.68
C ARG A 352 -2.77 10.94 8.42
N THR A 353 -3.57 10.53 7.47
CA THR A 353 -4.89 11.14 7.24
C THR A 353 -5.79 10.99 8.47
N PRO A 354 -6.44 12.04 8.95
CA PRO A 354 -6.40 13.41 8.42
C PRO A 354 -5.34 14.33 9.06
N TYR A 355 -4.66 13.92 10.12
CA TYR A 355 -3.94 14.84 11.01
C TYR A 355 -2.46 15.04 10.66
N TRP A 356 -1.80 14.04 10.10
CA TRP A 356 -0.36 14.02 9.81
C TRP A 356 0.48 14.40 11.03
N ASP A 357 0.24 13.70 12.13
CA ASP A 357 0.86 13.94 13.43
C ASP A 357 1.44 12.64 13.99
N ALA A 358 2.76 12.52 13.98
CA ALA A 358 3.48 11.35 14.47
C ALA A 358 3.36 11.18 16.00
N ASN A 359 3.06 12.27 16.72
CA ASN A 359 2.93 12.24 18.18
C ASN A 359 1.54 11.82 18.65
N THR A 360 0.55 11.72 17.75
CA THR A 360 -0.79 11.27 18.11
C THR A 360 -0.73 9.91 18.80
N ARG A 361 -1.55 9.71 19.83
CA ARG A 361 -1.70 8.46 20.59
C ARG A 361 -3.14 7.98 20.54
N GLY A 362 -3.35 6.68 20.72
CA GLY A 362 -4.70 6.09 20.82
C GLY A 362 -5.44 6.58 22.06
N ALA A 363 -6.78 6.66 21.94
CA ALA A 363 -7.65 7.01 23.06
C ALA A 363 -8.92 6.16 23.07
N LEU A 364 -9.35 5.77 24.27
CA LEU A 364 -10.67 5.20 24.55
C LEU A 364 -11.39 6.13 25.53
N MET A 365 -12.61 6.51 25.23
CA MET A 365 -13.39 7.45 26.06
C MET A 365 -14.88 7.11 26.08
N GLY A 366 -15.62 7.74 27.01
CA GLY A 366 -17.07 7.58 27.13
C GLY A 366 -17.49 6.49 28.11
N PHE A 367 -16.58 5.92 28.88
CA PHE A 367 -16.89 4.86 29.85
C PHE A 367 -17.76 5.32 31.03
N THR A 368 -18.72 4.46 31.38
CA THR A 368 -19.44 4.51 32.65
C THR A 368 -19.38 3.10 33.29
N LEU A 369 -19.92 2.94 34.48
CA LEU A 369 -19.98 1.62 35.17
C LEU A 369 -20.86 0.58 34.45
N TYR A 370 -21.62 1.00 33.46
CA TYR A 370 -22.48 0.14 32.64
C TYR A 370 -21.65 -0.64 31.58
N HIS A 371 -20.54 -0.06 31.10
CA HIS A 371 -19.80 -0.60 29.98
C HIS A 371 -18.89 -1.79 30.37
N ASP A 372 -18.79 -2.75 29.47
CA ASP A 372 -17.93 -3.94 29.60
C ASP A 372 -17.08 -4.17 28.33
N GLN A 373 -16.38 -5.30 28.27
CA GLN A 373 -15.49 -5.65 27.14
C GLN A 373 -16.22 -5.71 25.79
N ARG A 374 -17.54 -5.97 25.75
CA ARG A 374 -18.30 -6.00 24.50
C ARG A 374 -18.38 -4.62 23.87
N HIS A 375 -18.51 -3.57 24.69
CA HIS A 375 -18.50 -2.17 24.24
C HIS A 375 -17.14 -1.78 23.71
N ILE A 376 -16.04 -2.21 24.35
CA ILE A 376 -14.69 -2.02 23.84
C ILE A 376 -14.53 -2.72 22.49
N ALA A 377 -14.95 -3.99 22.37
CA ALA A 377 -14.91 -4.73 21.12
C ALA A 377 -15.65 -3.99 19.99
N ARG A 378 -16.85 -3.47 20.27
CA ARG A 378 -17.60 -2.67 19.29
C ARG A 378 -16.91 -1.37 18.91
N ALA A 379 -16.44 -0.62 19.91
CA ALA A 379 -15.76 0.67 19.71
C ALA A 379 -14.49 0.56 18.83
N ILE A 380 -13.74 -0.56 18.94
CA ILE A 380 -12.55 -0.79 18.11
C ILE A 380 -12.92 -0.93 16.64
N TYR A 381 -13.91 -1.77 16.32
CA TYR A 381 -14.41 -1.91 14.95
C TYR A 381 -14.86 -0.57 14.38
N GLU A 382 -15.62 0.19 15.15
CA GLU A 382 -16.17 1.48 14.75
C GLU A 382 -15.09 2.57 14.62
N GLY A 383 -14.15 2.64 15.55
CA GLY A 383 -13.07 3.63 15.52
C GLY A 383 -12.17 3.49 14.28
N ILE A 384 -11.83 2.27 13.89
CA ILE A 384 -11.08 1.99 12.66
C ILE A 384 -11.93 2.35 11.42
N ALA A 385 -13.23 2.00 11.43
CA ALA A 385 -14.13 2.32 10.33
C ALA A 385 -14.36 3.84 10.19
N PHE A 386 -14.45 4.58 11.30
CA PHE A 386 -14.53 6.05 11.30
C PHE A 386 -13.24 6.69 10.77
N ALA A 387 -12.07 6.16 11.14
CA ALA A 387 -10.80 6.63 10.59
C ALA A 387 -10.73 6.45 9.07
N LEU A 388 -11.19 5.31 8.55
CA LEU A 388 -11.30 5.06 7.11
C LEU A 388 -12.32 6.00 6.45
N ASN A 389 -13.46 6.28 7.11
CA ASN A 389 -14.44 7.22 6.59
C ASN A 389 -13.88 8.64 6.49
N SER A 390 -13.00 9.06 7.39
CA SER A 390 -12.34 10.37 7.31
C SER A 390 -11.53 10.50 6.01
N CYS A 391 -10.92 9.43 5.53
CA CYS A 391 -10.23 9.43 4.23
C CYS A 391 -11.21 9.65 3.06
N ALA A 392 -12.34 8.92 3.05
CA ALA A 392 -13.36 9.03 2.01
C ALA A 392 -14.09 10.39 2.03
N GLU A 393 -14.35 10.91 3.22
CA GLU A 393 -14.97 12.24 3.41
C GLU A 393 -14.10 13.35 2.81
N ILE A 394 -12.79 13.37 3.11
CA ILE A 394 -11.86 14.37 2.57
C ILE A 394 -11.80 14.30 1.04
N MET A 395 -11.78 13.10 0.46
CA MET A 395 -11.84 12.96 -1.01
C MET A 395 -13.12 13.59 -1.57
N THR A 396 -14.25 13.40 -0.90
CA THR A 396 -15.54 14.01 -1.28
C THR A 396 -15.51 15.53 -1.14
N GLU A 397 -14.96 16.06 -0.04
CA GLU A 397 -14.75 17.51 0.17
C GLU A 397 -13.91 18.13 -0.96
N CYS A 398 -12.90 17.39 -1.46
CA CYS A 398 -12.04 17.80 -2.55
C CYS A 398 -12.66 17.56 -3.96
N GLY A 399 -13.93 17.21 -4.06
CA GLY A 399 -14.63 17.04 -5.34
C GLY A 399 -14.44 15.67 -5.99
N ALA A 400 -13.91 14.68 -5.28
CA ALA A 400 -13.71 13.31 -5.74
C ALA A 400 -14.56 12.31 -4.90
N PRO A 401 -15.90 12.32 -5.01
CA PRO A 401 -16.76 11.42 -4.27
C PRO A 401 -16.64 9.98 -4.76
N ILE A 402 -16.53 9.04 -3.82
CA ILE A 402 -16.55 7.61 -4.12
C ILE A 402 -18.00 7.18 -4.37
N ARG A 403 -18.25 6.39 -5.43
CA ARG A 403 -19.56 5.92 -5.84
C ARG A 403 -19.74 4.41 -5.77
N SER A 404 -18.64 3.67 -5.74
CA SER A 404 -18.62 2.22 -5.52
C SER A 404 -17.40 1.85 -4.71
N MET A 405 -17.53 0.86 -3.80
CA MET A 405 -16.48 0.50 -2.85
C MET A 405 -16.23 -1.00 -2.84
N MET A 406 -14.97 -1.40 -3.10
CA MET A 406 -14.50 -2.76 -2.89
C MET A 406 -13.69 -2.85 -1.60
N LEU A 407 -13.99 -3.84 -0.76
CA LEU A 407 -13.22 -4.12 0.45
C LEU A 407 -12.23 -5.25 0.18
N THR A 408 -10.98 -5.06 0.62
CA THR A 408 -9.88 -6.00 0.43
C THR A 408 -8.93 -6.01 1.64
N GLY A 409 -7.91 -6.86 1.60
CA GLY A 409 -7.02 -7.09 2.73
C GLY A 409 -7.58 -8.07 3.76
N GLY A 410 -6.80 -8.33 4.81
CA GLY A 410 -7.15 -9.33 5.85
C GLY A 410 -8.45 -8.99 6.57
N GLY A 411 -8.65 -7.73 6.92
CA GLY A 411 -9.85 -7.27 7.64
C GLY A 411 -11.14 -7.40 6.84
N ALA A 412 -11.08 -7.40 5.51
CA ALA A 412 -12.27 -7.65 4.68
C ALA A 412 -12.87 -9.05 4.87
N ARG A 413 -12.17 -9.97 5.55
CA ARG A 413 -12.71 -11.30 5.92
C ARG A 413 -13.65 -11.25 7.11
N SER A 414 -13.66 -10.14 7.87
CA SER A 414 -14.60 -9.93 8.99
C SER A 414 -16.04 -10.03 8.49
N GLY A 415 -16.91 -10.64 9.28
CA GLY A 415 -18.34 -10.65 9.03
C GLY A 415 -19.02 -9.34 9.46
N LEU A 416 -18.32 -8.46 10.19
CA LEU A 416 -18.91 -7.25 10.76
C LEU A 416 -18.48 -5.96 10.06
N TRP A 417 -17.18 -5.81 9.71
CA TRP A 417 -16.68 -4.60 9.06
C TRP A 417 -17.38 -4.26 7.74
N PRO A 418 -17.68 -5.21 6.84
CA PRO A 418 -18.38 -4.87 5.61
C PRO A 418 -19.72 -4.16 5.81
N ASP A 419 -20.54 -4.64 6.75
CA ASP A 419 -21.84 -4.03 7.09
C ASP A 419 -21.67 -2.65 7.75
N MET A 420 -20.67 -2.53 8.65
CA MET A 420 -20.33 -1.23 9.27
C MET A 420 -19.88 -0.21 8.25
N LEU A 421 -18.92 -0.57 7.41
CA LEU A 421 -18.36 0.33 6.41
C LEU A 421 -19.42 0.75 5.40
N ALA A 422 -20.30 -0.17 4.94
CA ALA A 422 -21.42 0.20 4.08
C ALA A 422 -22.30 1.28 4.72
N SER A 423 -22.61 1.12 6.01
CA SER A 423 -23.49 2.03 6.74
C SER A 423 -22.80 3.36 7.07
N ILE A 424 -21.50 3.34 7.37
CA ILE A 424 -20.71 4.55 7.68
C ILE A 424 -20.44 5.35 6.41
N TYR A 425 -20.05 4.71 5.31
CA TYR A 425 -19.85 5.37 4.01
C TYR A 425 -21.15 5.86 3.37
N GLY A 426 -22.31 5.30 3.81
CA GLY A 426 -23.58 5.52 3.13
C GLY A 426 -23.61 4.96 1.72
N LEU A 427 -22.86 3.90 1.46
CA LEU A 427 -22.60 3.32 0.15
C LEU A 427 -22.56 1.79 0.24
N GLU A 428 -23.22 1.10 -0.71
CA GLU A 428 -23.06 -0.35 -0.82
C GLU A 428 -21.58 -0.71 -0.96
N THR A 429 -21.10 -1.64 -0.13
CA THR A 429 -19.74 -2.16 -0.21
C THR A 429 -19.76 -3.59 -0.73
N ARG A 430 -18.73 -3.95 -1.51
CA ARG A 430 -18.52 -5.33 -1.97
C ARG A 430 -17.24 -5.87 -1.36
N VAL A 431 -17.21 -7.15 -1.07
CA VAL A 431 -16.00 -7.81 -0.58
C VAL A 431 -15.37 -8.60 -1.72
N HIS A 432 -14.09 -8.35 -1.99
CA HIS A 432 -13.34 -9.09 -3.02
C HIS A 432 -13.42 -10.61 -2.79
N LYS A 433 -13.54 -11.40 -3.86
CA LYS A 433 -13.64 -12.87 -3.78
C LYS A 433 -12.47 -13.48 -3.00
N SER A 434 -11.26 -13.02 -3.27
CA SER A 434 -10.02 -13.46 -2.63
C SER A 434 -9.24 -12.25 -2.07
N PRO A 435 -9.65 -11.70 -0.90
CA PRO A 435 -9.09 -10.43 -0.40
C PRO A 435 -7.57 -10.46 -0.15
N GLY A 436 -6.99 -11.64 0.07
CA GLY A 436 -5.56 -11.83 0.26
C GLY A 436 -4.74 -11.92 -1.04
N GLU A 437 -5.42 -12.01 -2.20
CA GLU A 437 -4.78 -12.13 -3.52
C GLU A 437 -4.97 -10.88 -4.39
N THR A 438 -5.63 -9.84 -3.88
CA THR A 438 -6.02 -8.65 -4.65
C THR A 438 -4.81 -7.97 -5.30
N THR A 439 -3.72 -7.75 -4.55
CA THR A 439 -2.51 -7.10 -5.05
C THR A 439 -1.86 -7.93 -6.16
N SER A 440 -1.66 -9.23 -5.92
CA SER A 440 -1.11 -10.15 -6.93
C SER A 440 -2.01 -10.25 -8.17
N LEU A 441 -3.35 -10.19 -8.01
CA LEU A 441 -4.26 -10.17 -9.16
C LEU A 441 -4.07 -8.91 -10.02
N GLY A 442 -3.82 -7.75 -9.41
CA GLY A 442 -3.52 -6.52 -10.14
C GLY A 442 -2.22 -6.63 -10.97
N ALA A 443 -1.19 -7.24 -10.41
CA ALA A 443 0.05 -7.54 -11.14
C ALA A 443 -0.18 -8.55 -12.28
N ALA A 444 -1.05 -9.56 -12.07
CA ALA A 444 -1.46 -10.51 -13.12
C ALA A 444 -2.23 -9.79 -14.25
N ILE A 445 -3.13 -8.88 -13.92
CA ILE A 445 -3.85 -8.07 -14.89
C ILE A 445 -2.88 -7.25 -15.75
N ALA A 446 -1.88 -6.56 -15.13
CA ALA A 446 -0.87 -5.83 -15.87
C ALA A 446 -0.06 -6.75 -16.79
N ALA A 447 0.35 -7.91 -16.32
CA ALA A 447 1.04 -8.91 -17.13
C ALA A 447 0.19 -9.43 -18.29
N GLY A 448 -1.11 -9.69 -18.05
CA GLY A 448 -2.06 -10.14 -19.05
C GLY A 448 -2.30 -9.11 -20.16
N VAL A 449 -2.40 -7.82 -19.79
CA VAL A 449 -2.47 -6.71 -20.77
C VAL A 449 -1.17 -6.64 -21.56
N GLY A 450 -0.01 -6.79 -20.91
CA GLY A 450 1.30 -6.70 -21.53
C GLY A 450 1.59 -7.78 -22.61
N VAL A 451 0.90 -8.92 -22.53
CA VAL A 451 1.05 -10.01 -23.53
C VAL A 451 -0.19 -10.20 -24.40
N GLY A 452 -1.19 -9.33 -24.27
CA GLY A 452 -2.41 -9.35 -25.09
C GLY A 452 -3.43 -10.42 -24.69
N MET A 453 -3.32 -10.98 -23.48
CA MET A 453 -4.35 -11.85 -22.90
C MET A 453 -5.62 -11.06 -22.60
N PHE A 454 -5.47 -9.81 -22.18
CA PHE A 454 -6.50 -8.77 -22.10
C PHE A 454 -6.13 -7.61 -23.02
N LYS A 455 -7.10 -7.01 -23.69
CA LYS A 455 -6.84 -5.86 -24.59
C LYS A 455 -6.56 -4.58 -23.82
N THR A 456 -7.28 -4.38 -22.72
CA THR A 456 -7.16 -3.20 -21.87
C THR A 456 -7.33 -3.57 -20.39
N TYR A 457 -7.02 -2.64 -19.49
CA TYR A 457 -7.31 -2.79 -18.06
C TYR A 457 -8.81 -2.86 -17.78
N GLU A 458 -9.65 -2.17 -18.58
CA GLU A 458 -11.11 -2.19 -18.44
C GLU A 458 -11.69 -3.55 -18.83
N GLU A 459 -11.18 -4.18 -19.90
CA GLU A 459 -11.58 -5.56 -20.25
C GLU A 459 -11.20 -6.52 -19.11
N ALA A 460 -9.99 -6.37 -18.56
CA ALA A 460 -9.54 -7.17 -17.45
C ALA A 460 -10.35 -6.96 -16.16
N ALA A 461 -11.11 -5.87 -16.02
CA ALA A 461 -12.04 -5.68 -14.90
C ALA A 461 -13.04 -6.84 -14.78
N GLY A 462 -13.38 -7.49 -15.89
CA GLY A 462 -14.30 -8.62 -15.92
C GLY A 462 -13.83 -9.86 -15.14
N VAL A 463 -12.54 -9.98 -14.83
CA VAL A 463 -12.02 -11.11 -14.01
C VAL A 463 -12.11 -10.83 -12.50
N VAL A 464 -12.38 -9.58 -12.09
CA VAL A 464 -12.48 -9.23 -10.69
C VAL A 464 -13.86 -9.56 -10.16
N ALA A 465 -13.93 -10.48 -9.22
CA ALA A 465 -15.19 -10.95 -8.63
C ALA A 465 -15.30 -10.54 -7.16
N SER A 466 -16.54 -10.28 -6.73
CA SER A 466 -16.90 -10.14 -5.31
C SER A 466 -17.51 -11.43 -4.78
N ARG A 467 -17.24 -11.73 -3.50
CA ARG A 467 -17.87 -12.87 -2.80
C ARG A 467 -19.19 -12.50 -2.13
N SER A 468 -19.36 -11.21 -1.80
CA SER A 468 -20.56 -10.68 -1.13
C SER A 468 -20.74 -9.21 -1.42
N SER A 469 -21.99 -8.75 -1.28
CA SER A 469 -22.41 -7.35 -1.31
C SER A 469 -23.13 -7.03 -0.01
N HIS A 470 -22.86 -5.85 0.53
CA HIS A 470 -23.35 -5.38 1.81
C HIS A 470 -24.05 -4.03 1.61
N PRO A 471 -25.40 -4.00 1.64
CA PRO A 471 -26.17 -2.77 1.50
C PRO A 471 -26.04 -1.90 2.75
N VAL A 472 -26.36 -0.62 2.59
CA VAL A 472 -26.47 0.31 3.72
C VAL A 472 -27.60 -0.15 4.64
N ASN A 473 -27.30 -0.27 5.94
CA ASN A 473 -28.32 -0.45 6.98
C ASN A 473 -28.78 0.94 7.48
N PRO A 474 -30.02 1.37 7.21
CA PRO A 474 -30.46 2.72 7.54
C PRO A 474 -30.41 3.03 9.06
N VAL A 475 -30.68 2.03 9.90
CA VAL A 475 -30.65 2.18 11.38
C VAL A 475 -29.21 2.43 11.84
N TRP A 476 -28.24 1.69 11.27
CA TRP A 476 -26.84 1.89 11.59
C TRP A 476 -26.32 3.22 11.04
N GLN A 477 -26.71 3.57 9.82
CA GLN A 477 -26.33 4.85 9.21
C GLN A 477 -26.81 6.03 10.05
N GLU A 478 -28.07 6.03 10.50
CA GLU A 478 -28.62 7.08 11.39
C GLU A 478 -27.85 7.17 12.71
N ALA A 479 -27.50 6.03 13.30
CA ALA A 479 -26.71 5.99 14.52
C ALA A 479 -25.31 6.56 14.28
N TYR A 480 -24.60 6.08 13.26
CA TYR A 480 -23.25 6.55 12.95
C TYR A 480 -23.18 8.03 12.57
N ALA A 481 -24.20 8.58 11.92
CA ALA A 481 -24.30 10.00 11.65
C ALA A 481 -24.28 10.87 12.93
N LYS A 482 -24.70 10.32 14.07
CA LYS A 482 -24.66 11.00 15.38
C LYS A 482 -23.28 10.87 16.07
N TYR A 483 -22.63 9.72 15.94
CA TYR A 483 -21.36 9.43 16.62
C TYR A 483 -20.12 9.92 15.86
N TYR A 484 -20.14 9.88 14.54
CA TYR A 484 -19.00 10.26 13.73
C TYR A 484 -18.53 11.72 13.92
N PRO A 485 -19.41 12.73 14.03
CA PRO A 485 -18.98 14.10 14.38
C PRO A 485 -18.28 14.19 15.74
N LEU A 486 -18.72 13.40 16.72
CA LEU A 486 -18.07 13.34 18.04
C LEU A 486 -16.67 12.71 17.92
N TYR A 487 -16.55 11.62 17.14
CA TYR A 487 -15.27 10.98 16.85
C TYR A 487 -14.28 11.96 16.22
N LYS A 488 -14.67 12.73 15.21
CA LYS A 488 -13.81 13.74 14.56
C LYS A 488 -13.30 14.80 15.53
N GLY A 489 -14.10 15.15 16.54
CA GLY A 489 -13.73 16.13 17.55
C GLY A 489 -12.68 15.66 18.56
N ILE A 490 -12.46 14.35 18.70
CA ILE A 490 -11.58 13.79 19.75
C ILE A 490 -10.16 14.33 19.63
N TYR A 491 -9.56 14.24 18.45
CA TYR A 491 -8.16 14.61 18.24
C TYR A 491 -7.87 16.05 18.70
N GLN A 492 -8.69 17.01 18.30
CA GLN A 492 -8.50 18.41 18.67
C GLN A 492 -8.59 18.63 20.19
N GLN A 493 -9.47 17.89 20.85
CA GLN A 493 -9.68 18.01 22.30
C GLN A 493 -8.53 17.41 23.11
N ILE A 494 -7.95 16.29 22.66
CA ILE A 494 -6.87 15.60 23.40
C ILE A 494 -5.46 16.02 22.97
N LYS A 495 -5.31 16.71 21.81
CA LYS A 495 -3.99 17.09 21.27
C LYS A 495 -3.10 17.82 22.27
N PRO A 496 -3.56 18.83 23.07
CA PRO A 496 -2.70 19.49 24.05
C PRO A 496 -2.10 18.52 25.09
N THR A 497 -2.89 17.51 25.50
CA THR A 497 -2.41 16.47 26.43
C THR A 497 -1.40 15.56 25.77
N ILE A 498 -1.65 15.15 24.51
CA ILE A 498 -0.73 14.31 23.73
C ILE A 498 0.61 15.03 23.51
N ASP A 499 0.58 16.30 23.12
CA ASP A 499 1.79 17.12 22.94
C ASP A 499 2.58 17.24 24.26
N GLY A 500 1.87 17.38 25.39
CA GLY A 500 2.48 17.38 26.71
C GLY A 500 3.19 16.05 27.03
N ILE A 501 2.57 14.91 26.71
CA ILE A 501 3.17 13.57 26.88
C ILE A 501 4.40 13.42 26.00
N ALA A 502 4.32 13.82 24.73
CA ALA A 502 5.45 13.74 23.80
C ALA A 502 6.63 14.60 24.27
N ALA A 503 6.38 15.77 24.85
CA ALA A 503 7.41 16.64 25.41
C ALA A 503 8.16 16.01 26.62
N LEU A 504 7.58 15.01 27.27
CA LEU A 504 8.25 14.25 28.35
C LEU A 504 9.19 13.17 27.81
N GLY A 505 9.29 13.01 26.47
CA GLY A 505 10.16 12.02 25.84
C GLY A 505 9.61 10.58 25.91
N LEU A 506 8.30 10.42 26.06
CA LEU A 506 7.59 9.14 26.17
C LEU A 506 6.86 8.78 24.87
#